data_75e233af1d85ab1c46e0dc6899d1044c
#
_entry.id   75e233af1d85ab1c46e0dc6899d1044c
#
_cell.length_a   1.000
_cell.length_b   1.000
_cell.length_c   1.000
_cell.angle_alpha   90.00
_cell.angle_beta   90.00
_cell.angle_gamma   90.00
#
_symmetry.space_group_name_H-M   'P 1'
#
loop_
_entity.id
_entity.type
_entity.pdbx_description
1 polymer ?
#
loop_
_entity_poly.entity_id
_entity_poly.type
_entity_poly.pdbx_seq_one_letter_code
_entity_poly.pdbx_strand_id
1 'polypeptide(L)'
;MTLHRTVLTASAGLIAIAALATGCASSSSTAASLTPSTGVASSPSAGVASSPSAAAPPSPSAEAPPGSSSPGNPGAAAAGTPACATRYLKATVGVAQGAAGSIYQVIDFTNISGAACTLFGYPGLALAGGTPVTQIGAAAVRSPTSSPRLVTLAAGKTANAVLQITHAANYPASRCAPKASTYLQIYPPNQTTPIYLAYKSTGCSASAVNLLTVGVVQPGNGG
;
A
#
# COMPACT_ATOMS: atom_id res chain seq x y z
N MET A 1 60.18 5.50 3.86
CA MET A 1 60.60 6.76 3.25
C MET A 1 60.39 6.65 1.76
N THR A 2 59.38 7.27 1.22
CA THR A 2 59.34 7.92 -0.12
C THR A 2 57.89 8.45 -0.31
N LEU A 3 57.73 9.76 -0.15
CA LEU A 3 56.52 10.50 -0.43
C LEU A 3 56.35 10.63 -1.94
N HIS A 4 55.19 10.23 -2.49
CA HIS A 4 54.76 10.66 -3.82
C HIS A 4 53.61 11.67 -3.66
N ARG A 5 53.96 12.94 -3.93
CA ARG A 5 53.04 14.04 -4.15
C ARG A 5 52.47 13.89 -5.58
N THR A 6 51.17 13.75 -5.71
CA THR A 6 50.50 13.87 -7.01
C THR A 6 49.81 15.22 -7.08
N VAL A 7 50.16 15.98 -8.10
CA VAL A 7 49.72 17.34 -8.40
C VAL A 7 48.33 17.30 -9.03
N LEU A 8 47.38 18.06 -8.47
CA LEU A 8 46.06 18.32 -9.09
C LEU A 8 46.24 19.42 -10.15
N THR A 9 45.91 19.11 -11.40
CA THR A 9 45.66 20.09 -12.45
C THR A 9 44.18 20.42 -12.53
N ALA A 10 43.81 21.66 -12.23
CA ALA A 10 42.48 22.21 -12.41
C ALA A 10 42.32 22.66 -13.86
N SER A 11 41.34 22.10 -14.55
CA SER A 11 40.90 22.58 -15.89
C SER A 11 39.60 23.37 -15.73
N ALA A 12 39.68 24.68 -15.92
CA ALA A 12 38.56 25.58 -16.01
C ALA A 12 37.93 25.49 -17.41
N GLY A 13 36.72 24.97 -17.52
CA GLY A 13 35.91 25.00 -18.75
C GLY A 13 34.84 26.10 -18.66
N LEU A 14 35.01 27.15 -19.43
CA LEU A 14 33.95 28.15 -19.68
C LEU A 14 32.93 27.55 -20.63
N ILE A 15 31.67 27.49 -20.23
CA ILE A 15 30.53 27.24 -21.12
C ILE A 15 29.70 28.51 -21.23
N ALA A 16 29.70 29.05 -22.45
CA ALA A 16 28.90 30.21 -22.84
C ALA A 16 27.39 29.82 -22.90
N ILE A 17 26.56 30.64 -22.26
CA ILE A 17 25.09 30.53 -22.30
C ILE A 17 24.60 31.41 -23.44
N ALA A 18 24.03 30.79 -24.47
CA ALA A 18 23.26 31.50 -25.52
C ALA A 18 21.81 31.57 -25.08
N ALA A 19 21.32 32.78 -24.83
CA ALA A 19 19.92 33.06 -24.60
C ALA A 19 19.20 33.18 -25.95
N LEU A 20 18.17 32.36 -26.16
CA LEU A 20 17.18 32.55 -27.23
C LEU A 20 15.82 32.83 -26.58
N ALA A 21 15.42 34.09 -26.65
CA ALA A 21 14.08 34.56 -26.37
C ALA A 21 13.24 34.51 -27.64
N THR A 22 12.09 33.90 -27.62
CA THR A 22 10.91 34.06 -28.51
C THR A 22 9.84 33.14 -27.94
N GLY A 23 8.61 33.49 -27.74
CA GLY A 23 7.65 34.44 -28.16
C GLY A 23 6.34 34.11 -27.47
N CYS A 24 5.65 35.14 -26.99
CA CYS A 24 4.28 35.04 -26.45
C CYS A 24 3.29 34.60 -27.52
N ALA A 25 2.47 33.61 -27.23
CA ALA A 25 1.22 33.40 -27.87
C ALA A 25 0.11 33.35 -26.81
N SER A 26 -0.59 34.49 -26.69
CA SER A 26 -1.82 34.62 -25.90
C SER A 26 -2.96 33.95 -26.68
N SER A 27 -3.51 32.88 -26.14
CA SER A 27 -4.78 32.33 -26.63
C SER A 27 -5.88 32.69 -25.64
N SER A 28 -6.67 33.67 -26.00
CA SER A 28 -7.92 34.04 -25.34
C SER A 28 -8.95 32.94 -25.56
N SER A 29 -9.39 32.28 -24.50
CA SER A 29 -10.53 31.39 -24.53
C SER A 29 -11.73 32.08 -23.90
N THR A 30 -12.71 32.30 -24.76
CA THR A 30 -14.02 32.89 -24.57
C THR A 30 -14.81 32.15 -23.46
N ALA A 31 -15.29 32.89 -22.48
CA ALA A 31 -16.24 32.43 -21.48
C ALA A 31 -17.61 32.18 -22.13
N ALA A 32 -18.11 30.98 -22.08
CA ALA A 32 -19.51 30.67 -22.34
C ALA A 32 -20.26 30.63 -21.01
N SER A 33 -21.07 31.64 -20.80
CA SER A 33 -22.10 31.69 -19.75
C SER A 33 -23.19 30.67 -20.08
N LEU A 34 -23.45 29.75 -19.15
CA LEU A 34 -24.70 28.98 -19.14
C LEU A 34 -25.47 29.29 -17.85
N THR A 35 -26.64 29.83 -18.05
CA THR A 35 -27.68 30.21 -17.10
C THR A 35 -28.19 29.02 -16.29
N PRO A 36 -28.59 29.21 -14.99
CA PRO A 36 -29.20 28.18 -14.23
C PRO A 36 -30.68 27.99 -14.57
N SER A 37 -31.06 26.74 -14.82
CA SER A 37 -32.47 26.36 -14.96
C SER A 37 -32.97 25.90 -13.59
N THR A 38 -33.83 26.68 -12.99
CA THR A 38 -34.67 26.33 -11.85
C THR A 38 -35.76 25.35 -12.29
N GLY A 39 -35.79 24.19 -11.66
CA GLY A 39 -36.87 23.21 -11.76
C GLY A 39 -37.33 22.80 -10.37
N VAL A 40 -38.54 23.23 -10.06
CA VAL A 40 -39.27 23.11 -8.78
C VAL A 40 -39.80 21.70 -8.56
N ALA A 41 -39.74 21.28 -7.28
CA ALA A 41 -40.69 20.55 -6.48
C ALA A 41 -41.41 19.30 -7.03
N SER A 42 -41.34 18.21 -6.25
CA SER A 42 -42.54 17.55 -5.68
C SER A 42 -42.13 16.40 -4.75
N SER A 43 -42.31 16.57 -3.47
CA SER A 43 -42.70 15.47 -2.57
C SER A 43 -44.18 15.16 -2.80
N PRO A 44 -44.63 13.92 -2.57
CA PRO A 44 -45.17 13.62 -1.26
C PRO A 44 -45.04 12.15 -0.75
N SER A 45 -45.17 12.08 0.56
CA SER A 45 -46.01 11.20 1.42
C SER A 45 -45.65 9.73 1.60
N ALA A 46 -45.25 9.48 2.81
CA ALA A 46 -45.86 8.65 3.87
C ALA A 46 -46.49 7.32 3.46
N GLY A 47 -45.97 6.27 4.06
CA GLY A 47 -46.57 4.95 4.16
C GLY A 47 -46.07 4.28 5.44
N VAL A 48 -46.79 4.46 6.52
CA VAL A 48 -46.70 3.69 7.77
C VAL A 48 -47.41 2.34 7.57
N ALA A 49 -46.78 1.24 7.96
CA ALA A 49 -47.47 -0.02 8.38
C ALA A 49 -46.45 -0.91 9.07
N SER A 50 -46.43 -0.93 10.39
CA SER A 50 -46.95 -2.01 11.27
C SER A 50 -46.22 -3.35 11.17
N SER A 51 -45.45 -3.63 12.23
CA SER A 51 -45.09 -4.97 12.71
C SER A 51 -46.38 -5.85 12.90
N PRO A 52 -46.19 -7.17 12.84
CA PRO A 52 -46.46 -7.93 14.05
C PRO A 52 -45.36 -8.90 14.46
N SER A 53 -45.18 -8.91 15.75
CA SER A 53 -44.56 -9.91 16.59
C SER A 53 -45.28 -11.28 16.42
N ALA A 54 -44.49 -12.36 16.27
CA ALA A 54 -44.99 -13.70 16.53
C ALA A 54 -43.86 -14.59 17.06
N ALA A 55 -43.96 -14.88 18.31
CA ALA A 55 -43.82 -16.09 19.09
C ALA A 55 -42.91 -17.22 18.57
N ALA A 56 -41.97 -17.60 19.42
CA ALA A 56 -41.26 -18.85 19.45
C ALA A 56 -42.19 -20.00 19.93
N PRO A 57 -41.98 -21.21 19.45
CA PRO A 57 -42.38 -22.42 20.18
C PRO A 57 -41.17 -23.28 20.58
N PRO A 58 -41.36 -24.21 21.51
CA PRO A 58 -40.33 -24.77 22.38
C PRO A 58 -39.62 -26.00 21.78
N SER A 59 -38.43 -26.24 22.30
CA SER A 59 -37.65 -27.45 22.15
C SER A 59 -38.43 -28.71 22.60
N PRO A 60 -38.17 -29.85 21.97
CA PRO A 60 -38.15 -31.10 22.69
C PRO A 60 -36.74 -31.70 22.79
N SER A 61 -36.37 -31.98 24.01
CA SER A 61 -35.35 -32.96 24.39
C SER A 61 -35.69 -34.34 23.84
N ALA A 62 -34.68 -35.00 23.28
CA ALA A 62 -34.65 -36.47 23.14
C ALA A 62 -33.20 -36.89 23.11
N GLU A 63 -32.74 -37.38 24.17
CA GLU A 63 -32.18 -38.69 24.54
C GLU A 63 -31.34 -39.43 23.48
N ALA A 64 -30.05 -39.62 23.81
CA ALA A 64 -29.05 -40.37 23.08
C ALA A 64 -29.21 -41.88 23.32
N PRO A 65 -28.88 -42.75 22.36
CA PRO A 65 -28.37 -44.07 22.65
C PRO A 65 -26.87 -44.19 22.44
N PRO A 66 -26.18 -45.02 23.23
CA PRO A 66 -24.73 -45.23 23.09
C PRO A 66 -24.50 -46.33 22.02
N GLY A 67 -23.61 -46.03 21.09
CA GLY A 67 -23.28 -46.97 20.04
C GLY A 67 -21.97 -46.72 19.35
N SER A 68 -20.94 -47.44 19.81
CA SER A 68 -19.76 -47.93 19.08
C SER A 68 -18.82 -46.94 18.40
N SER A 69 -17.75 -46.72 19.09
CA SER A 69 -16.44 -46.37 18.59
C SER A 69 -16.00 -47.20 17.38
N SER A 70 -15.82 -46.52 16.26
CA SER A 70 -14.85 -46.94 15.26
C SER A 70 -13.91 -45.77 15.05
N PRO A 71 -12.58 -45.95 15.18
CA PRO A 71 -11.65 -44.88 14.82
C PRO A 71 -11.54 -44.86 13.30
N GLY A 72 -12.57 -44.30 12.66
CA GLY A 72 -12.47 -43.83 11.29
C GLY A 72 -11.58 -42.62 11.30
N ASN A 73 -10.41 -42.75 10.73
CA ASN A 73 -9.54 -41.65 10.35
C ASN A 73 -10.41 -40.60 9.63
N PRO A 74 -10.65 -39.41 10.24
CA PRO A 74 -11.29 -38.36 9.50
C PRO A 74 -10.27 -37.95 8.43
N GLY A 75 -10.58 -38.27 7.19
CA GLY A 75 -9.83 -37.88 6.03
C GLY A 75 -9.38 -36.44 6.24
N ALA A 76 -8.09 -36.21 6.20
CA ALA A 76 -7.50 -34.89 6.21
C ALA A 76 -8.21 -34.10 5.13
N ALA A 77 -9.14 -33.24 5.52
CA ALA A 77 -9.66 -32.22 4.64
C ALA A 77 -8.42 -31.61 4.01
N ALA A 78 -8.31 -31.62 2.70
CA ALA A 78 -7.17 -31.06 1.99
C ALA A 78 -7.02 -29.62 2.46
N ALA A 79 -6.13 -29.42 3.43
CA ALA A 79 -5.88 -28.11 4.00
C ALA A 79 -5.33 -27.27 2.85
N GLY A 80 -6.12 -26.30 2.40
CA GLY A 80 -5.69 -25.37 1.35
C GLY A 80 -4.35 -24.76 1.75
N THR A 81 -3.54 -24.38 0.79
CA THR A 81 -2.24 -23.73 1.05
C THR A 81 -2.41 -22.58 2.03
N PRO A 82 -1.73 -22.57 3.19
CA PRO A 82 -1.94 -21.56 4.24
C PRO A 82 -1.50 -20.17 3.80
N ALA A 83 -2.02 -19.14 4.46
CA ALA A 83 -1.51 -17.78 4.28
C ALA A 83 -0.06 -17.67 4.75
N CYS A 84 0.74 -16.84 4.04
CA CYS A 84 2.13 -16.60 4.41
C CYS A 84 2.20 -15.85 5.74
N ALA A 85 2.78 -16.47 6.77
CA ALA A 85 3.03 -15.79 8.03
C ALA A 85 4.23 -14.85 7.91
N THR A 86 4.17 -13.69 8.56
CA THR A 86 5.20 -12.65 8.50
C THR A 86 6.62 -13.18 8.73
N ARG A 87 6.81 -14.06 9.72
CA ARG A 87 8.11 -14.64 10.06
C ARG A 87 8.77 -15.45 8.93
N TYR A 88 7.98 -15.85 7.95
CA TYR A 88 8.43 -16.61 6.78
C TYR A 88 8.49 -15.78 5.51
N LEU A 89 8.30 -14.46 5.62
CA LEU A 89 8.44 -13.53 4.52
C LEU A 89 9.64 -12.61 4.75
N LYS A 90 10.52 -12.55 3.77
CA LYS A 90 11.57 -11.53 3.70
C LYS A 90 11.10 -10.42 2.77
N ALA A 91 11.01 -9.19 3.28
CA ALA A 91 10.76 -8.02 2.44
C ALA A 91 12.08 -7.39 1.98
N THR A 92 12.14 -6.98 0.73
CA THR A 92 13.28 -6.25 0.14
C THR A 92 12.78 -5.12 -0.76
N VAL A 93 13.64 -4.12 -0.94
CA VAL A 93 13.41 -3.03 -1.89
C VAL A 93 13.82 -3.53 -3.28
N GLY A 94 12.90 -3.50 -4.23
CA GLY A 94 13.15 -3.79 -5.64
C GLY A 94 13.45 -2.51 -6.43
N VAL A 95 13.17 -2.51 -7.72
CA VAL A 95 13.38 -1.35 -8.60
C VAL A 95 12.53 -0.16 -8.17
N ALA A 96 13.03 1.04 -8.45
CA ALA A 96 12.31 2.29 -8.25
C ALA A 96 12.24 3.07 -9.56
N GLN A 97 11.08 3.69 -9.82
CA GLN A 97 10.86 4.56 -10.97
C GLN A 97 10.33 5.91 -10.48
N GLY A 98 10.93 6.99 -10.95
CA GLY A 98 10.46 8.35 -10.67
C GLY A 98 9.45 8.81 -11.71
N ALA A 99 8.40 9.48 -11.27
CA ALA A 99 7.46 10.18 -12.14
C ALA A 99 6.88 11.39 -11.42
N ALA A 100 6.84 12.52 -12.09
CA ALA A 100 6.15 13.77 -11.72
C ALA A 100 5.83 13.96 -10.21
N GLY A 101 6.86 14.14 -9.38
CA GLY A 101 6.68 14.39 -7.94
C GLY A 101 6.39 13.15 -7.08
N SER A 102 6.56 11.94 -7.62
CA SER A 102 6.40 10.66 -6.91
C SER A 102 7.50 9.67 -7.27
N ILE A 103 7.71 8.70 -6.40
CA ILE A 103 8.53 7.50 -6.65
C ILE A 103 7.60 6.29 -6.60
N TYR A 104 7.72 5.41 -7.57
CA TYR A 104 7.09 4.09 -7.60
C TYR A 104 8.13 3.07 -7.20
N GLN A 105 8.03 2.59 -5.97
CA GLN A 105 8.98 1.65 -5.37
C GLN A 105 8.39 0.26 -5.34
N VAL A 106 9.05 -0.70 -5.95
CA VAL A 106 8.71 -2.11 -5.80
C VAL A 106 9.13 -2.58 -4.42
N ILE A 107 8.24 -3.30 -3.74
CA ILE A 107 8.50 -4.01 -2.50
C ILE A 107 8.32 -5.50 -2.79
N ASP A 108 9.38 -6.25 -2.67
CA ASP A 108 9.41 -7.69 -2.90
C ASP A 108 9.20 -8.46 -1.60
N PHE A 109 8.41 -9.54 -1.67
CA PHE A 109 8.13 -10.49 -0.58
C PHE A 109 8.60 -11.87 -0.98
N THR A 110 9.70 -12.34 -0.43
CA THR A 110 10.22 -13.69 -0.70
C THR A 110 9.78 -14.65 0.40
N ASN A 111 9.20 -15.78 0.00
CA ASN A 111 8.90 -16.87 0.92
C ASN A 111 10.18 -17.58 1.32
N ILE A 112 10.62 -17.38 2.57
CA ILE A 112 11.83 -17.99 3.14
C ILE A 112 11.55 -19.29 3.91
N SER A 113 10.29 -19.79 3.86
CA SER A 113 9.97 -21.10 4.44
C SER A 113 10.25 -22.24 3.45
N GLY A 114 10.24 -23.47 3.97
CA GLY A 114 10.38 -24.69 3.15
C GLY A 114 9.08 -25.15 2.47
N ALA A 115 7.95 -24.45 2.67
CA ALA A 115 6.64 -24.84 2.15
C ALA A 115 5.97 -23.71 1.37
N ALA A 116 5.04 -24.06 0.48
CA ALA A 116 4.24 -23.05 -0.21
C ALA A 116 3.29 -22.33 0.75
N CYS A 117 3.04 -21.04 0.49
CA CYS A 117 2.05 -20.23 1.19
C CYS A 117 1.33 -19.28 0.22
N THR A 118 0.30 -18.60 0.67
CA THR A 118 -0.51 -17.71 -0.17
C THR A 118 -0.52 -16.28 0.35
N LEU A 119 -0.58 -15.32 -0.56
CA LEU A 119 -0.83 -13.91 -0.31
C LEU A 119 -2.08 -13.47 -1.06
N PHE A 120 -2.91 -12.63 -0.45
CA PHE A 120 -4.12 -12.11 -1.08
C PHE A 120 -4.37 -10.66 -0.65
N GLY A 121 -4.45 -9.75 -1.61
CA GLY A 121 -4.84 -8.36 -1.37
C GLY A 121 -3.68 -7.40 -1.34
N TYR A 122 -3.72 -6.45 -0.41
CA TYR A 122 -2.77 -5.34 -0.28
C TYR A 122 -1.94 -5.51 0.98
N PRO A 123 -0.63 -5.25 0.95
CA PRO A 123 0.11 -5.06 2.18
C PRO A 123 -0.27 -3.73 2.83
N GLY A 124 -0.23 -3.66 4.15
CA GLY A 124 -0.25 -2.41 4.88
C GLY A 124 1.14 -1.80 4.87
N LEU A 125 1.28 -0.52 4.52
CA LEU A 125 2.57 0.17 4.44
C LEU A 125 2.50 1.53 5.11
N ALA A 126 3.54 1.89 5.86
CA ALA A 126 3.70 3.22 6.43
C ALA A 126 5.19 3.60 6.50
N LEU A 127 5.49 4.88 6.46
CA LEU A 127 6.81 5.37 6.84
C LEU A 127 6.96 5.29 8.37
N ALA A 128 8.16 4.95 8.83
CA ALA A 128 8.43 4.84 10.26
C ALA A 128 9.85 5.33 10.59
N GLY A 129 10.06 5.73 11.84
CA GLY A 129 11.36 6.18 12.31
C GLY A 129 11.33 6.63 13.77
N GLY A 130 12.46 7.10 14.27
CA GLY A 130 12.62 7.53 15.66
C GLY A 130 13.10 6.41 16.59
N THR A 131 13.23 6.74 17.87
CA THR A 131 13.62 5.81 18.93
C THR A 131 12.72 6.07 20.15
N PRO A 132 11.76 5.17 20.44
CA PRO A 132 11.42 3.95 19.71
C PRO A 132 10.89 4.22 18.28
N VAL A 133 10.96 3.19 17.42
CA VAL A 133 10.45 3.30 16.05
C VAL A 133 8.92 3.44 16.08
N THR A 134 8.42 4.51 15.49
CA THR A 134 6.98 4.81 15.40
C THR A 134 6.59 5.16 13.97
N GLN A 135 5.33 4.97 13.63
CA GLN A 135 4.79 5.39 12.35
C GLN A 135 4.86 6.92 12.19
N ILE A 136 5.15 7.36 10.97
CA ILE A 136 5.20 8.78 10.59
C ILE A 136 4.05 9.04 9.60
N GLY A 137 3.09 9.84 10.03
CA GLY A 137 1.95 10.24 9.21
C GLY A 137 0.95 9.12 8.91
N ALA A 138 0.23 9.27 7.79
CA ALA A 138 -0.80 8.33 7.36
C ALA A 138 -0.20 7.03 6.80
N ALA A 139 -0.87 5.91 7.01
CA ALA A 139 -0.59 4.67 6.31
C ALA A 139 -0.99 4.77 4.82
N ALA A 140 -0.44 3.90 3.99
CA ALA A 140 -0.74 3.86 2.57
C ALA A 140 -2.22 3.57 2.31
N VAL A 141 -2.81 4.32 1.37
CA VAL A 141 -4.13 4.01 0.82
C VAL A 141 -4.00 2.92 -0.25
N ARG A 142 -5.04 2.14 -0.44
CA ARG A 142 -5.08 1.10 -1.47
C ARG A 142 -5.32 1.73 -2.83
N SER A 143 -4.53 1.34 -3.81
CA SER A 143 -4.75 1.74 -5.20
C SER A 143 -6.01 1.04 -5.76
N PRO A 144 -6.93 1.76 -6.41
CA PRO A 144 -8.12 1.14 -7.01
C PRO A 144 -7.85 0.50 -8.38
N THR A 145 -6.62 0.60 -8.90
CA THR A 145 -6.30 0.24 -10.29
C THR A 145 -6.24 -1.26 -10.56
N SER A 146 -6.17 -2.10 -9.52
CA SER A 146 -6.04 -3.55 -9.67
C SER A 146 -6.89 -4.29 -8.64
N SER A 147 -7.54 -5.36 -9.07
CA SER A 147 -8.31 -6.24 -8.18
C SER A 147 -7.40 -7.28 -7.53
N PRO A 148 -7.61 -7.59 -6.23
CA PRO A 148 -6.86 -8.64 -5.55
C PRO A 148 -7.04 -10.01 -6.20
N ARG A 149 -5.95 -10.76 -6.29
CA ARG A 149 -5.92 -12.16 -6.72
C ARG A 149 -5.13 -12.98 -5.70
N LEU A 150 -5.44 -14.26 -5.61
CA LEU A 150 -4.66 -15.17 -4.79
C LEU A 150 -3.31 -15.43 -5.46
N VAL A 151 -2.23 -15.17 -4.74
CA VAL A 151 -0.86 -15.42 -5.18
C VAL A 151 -0.29 -16.55 -4.35
N THR A 152 0.01 -17.69 -4.98
CA THR A 152 0.69 -18.80 -4.32
C THR A 152 2.20 -18.63 -4.46
N LEU A 153 2.91 -18.59 -3.34
CA LEU A 153 4.35 -18.52 -3.26
C LEU A 153 4.92 -19.88 -2.86
N ALA A 154 5.55 -20.58 -3.80
CA ALA A 154 6.37 -21.73 -3.45
C ALA A 154 7.59 -21.28 -2.62
N ALA A 155 8.26 -22.23 -1.96
CA ALA A 155 9.49 -21.96 -1.22
C ALA A 155 10.53 -21.23 -2.10
N GLY A 156 11.13 -20.17 -1.58
CA GLY A 156 12.11 -19.33 -2.28
C GLY A 156 11.56 -18.44 -3.39
N LYS A 157 10.25 -18.47 -3.68
CA LYS A 157 9.65 -17.60 -4.71
C LYS A 157 9.24 -16.25 -4.12
N THR A 158 9.13 -15.26 -5.01
CA THR A 158 8.87 -13.86 -4.68
C THR A 158 7.54 -13.42 -5.28
N ALA A 159 6.85 -12.57 -4.55
CA ALA A 159 5.75 -11.72 -5.00
C ALA A 159 6.13 -10.26 -4.74
N ASN A 160 5.47 -9.33 -5.41
CA ASN A 160 5.76 -7.91 -5.24
C ASN A 160 4.49 -7.08 -5.07
N ALA A 161 4.65 -5.86 -4.54
CA ALA A 161 3.65 -4.82 -4.58
C ALA A 161 4.32 -3.48 -4.89
N VAL A 162 3.68 -2.64 -5.70
CA VAL A 162 4.20 -1.30 -6.00
C VAL A 162 3.68 -0.32 -4.96
N LEU A 163 4.59 0.41 -4.34
CA LEU A 163 4.32 1.52 -3.43
C LEU A 163 4.62 2.84 -4.18
N GLN A 164 3.60 3.63 -4.41
CA GLN A 164 3.77 5.02 -4.83
C GLN A 164 4.03 5.88 -3.60
N ILE A 165 5.08 6.68 -3.64
CA ILE A 165 5.49 7.61 -2.59
C ILE A 165 5.49 9.00 -3.20
N THR A 166 4.51 9.83 -2.88
CA THR A 166 4.48 11.25 -3.26
C THR A 166 5.51 12.01 -2.45
N HIS A 167 6.29 12.87 -3.10
CA HIS A 167 7.29 13.66 -2.38
C HIS A 167 6.65 14.61 -1.37
N ALA A 168 7.13 14.59 -0.13
CA ALA A 168 6.66 15.51 0.91
C ALA A 168 6.82 16.99 0.52
N ALA A 169 7.82 17.30 -0.31
CA ALA A 169 8.08 18.63 -0.84
C ALA A 169 6.97 19.17 -1.77
N ASN A 170 6.07 18.33 -2.24
CA ASN A 170 4.90 18.78 -3.03
C ASN A 170 3.84 19.47 -2.16
N TYR A 171 4.01 19.43 -0.83
CA TYR A 171 3.08 20.04 0.12
C TYR A 171 3.76 21.15 0.92
N PRO A 172 3.06 22.25 1.23
CA PRO A 172 3.58 23.26 2.14
C PRO A 172 4.00 22.64 3.48
N ALA A 173 5.15 23.08 4.02
CA ALA A 173 5.68 22.56 5.29
C ALA A 173 4.67 22.69 6.44
N SER A 174 3.86 23.75 6.45
CA SER A 174 2.79 23.96 7.44
C SER A 174 1.68 22.90 7.41
N ARG A 175 1.43 22.29 6.25
CA ARG A 175 0.43 21.21 6.10
C ARG A 175 1.03 19.84 6.26
N CYS A 176 2.27 19.63 5.82
CA CYS A 176 2.96 18.34 5.83
C CYS A 176 3.64 18.06 7.17
N ALA A 177 4.23 19.08 7.81
CA ALA A 177 5.15 18.91 8.93
C ALA A 177 6.19 17.82 8.60
N PRO A 178 7.14 18.08 7.66
CA PRO A 178 8.05 17.07 7.13
C PRO A 178 8.88 16.42 8.23
N LYS A 179 9.01 15.08 8.19
CA LYS A 179 9.79 14.30 9.14
C LYS A 179 10.56 13.20 8.42
N ALA A 180 11.85 13.06 8.73
CA ALA A 180 12.69 12.00 8.19
C ALA A 180 12.22 10.63 8.69
N SER A 181 12.11 9.67 7.76
CA SER A 181 11.88 8.26 8.06
C SER A 181 13.14 7.45 7.78
N THR A 182 13.29 6.34 8.50
CA THR A 182 14.41 5.40 8.36
C THR A 182 13.95 4.02 7.94
N TYR A 183 12.64 3.75 8.04
CA TYR A 183 12.04 2.46 7.72
C TYR A 183 10.73 2.62 6.94
N LEU A 184 10.43 1.59 6.15
CA LEU A 184 9.06 1.21 5.81
C LEU A 184 8.60 0.18 6.84
N GLN A 185 7.48 0.44 7.50
CA GLN A 185 6.75 -0.52 8.30
C GLN A 185 5.78 -1.24 7.38
N ILE A 186 5.90 -2.55 7.25
CA ILE A 186 5.19 -3.36 6.26
C ILE A 186 4.41 -4.46 6.98
N TYR A 187 3.11 -4.47 6.83
CA TYR A 187 2.24 -5.58 7.23
C TYR A 187 1.92 -6.41 5.99
N PRO A 188 2.45 -7.63 5.84
CA PRO A 188 2.03 -8.50 4.74
C PRO A 188 0.50 -8.68 4.72
N PRO A 189 -0.11 -8.99 3.56
CA PRO A 189 -1.56 -9.17 3.50
C PRO A 189 -2.07 -10.14 4.58
N ASN A 190 -3.13 -9.73 5.29
CA ASN A 190 -3.77 -10.48 6.38
C ASN A 190 -2.85 -10.82 7.58
N GLN A 191 -1.74 -10.08 7.75
CA GLN A 191 -0.85 -10.21 8.90
C GLN A 191 -0.94 -8.99 9.81
N THR A 192 -0.73 -9.20 11.11
CA THR A 192 -0.75 -8.14 12.14
C THR A 192 0.64 -7.83 12.70
N THR A 193 1.64 -8.65 12.37
CA THR A 193 3.02 -8.42 12.76
C THR A 193 3.76 -7.71 11.63
N PRO A 194 4.41 -6.57 11.87
CA PRO A 194 5.10 -5.82 10.82
C PRO A 194 6.51 -6.36 10.54
N ILE A 195 6.99 -6.10 9.32
CA ILE A 195 8.39 -6.14 8.93
C ILE A 195 8.87 -4.68 8.86
N TYR A 196 10.01 -4.38 9.47
CA TYR A 196 10.66 -3.08 9.33
C TYR A 196 11.78 -3.19 8.29
N LEU A 197 11.54 -2.62 7.12
CA LEU A 197 12.50 -2.57 6.02
C LEU A 197 13.24 -1.25 6.05
N ALA A 198 14.58 -1.28 6.08
CA ALA A 198 15.38 -0.06 6.05
C ALA A 198 15.09 0.74 4.76
N TYR A 199 14.59 1.95 4.91
CA TYR A 199 14.21 2.83 3.81
C TYR A 199 14.23 4.29 4.26
N LYS A 200 15.19 5.04 3.75
CA LYS A 200 15.33 6.48 4.05
C LYS A 200 14.41 7.29 3.14
N SER A 201 13.54 8.10 3.73
CA SER A 201 12.63 8.99 3.01
C SER A 201 12.24 10.18 3.90
N THR A 202 11.41 11.06 3.37
CA THR A 202 10.77 12.14 4.13
C THR A 202 9.26 11.94 4.07
N GLY A 203 8.63 11.80 5.22
CA GLY A 203 7.18 11.71 5.37
C GLY A 203 6.57 13.03 5.82
N CYS A 204 5.25 13.13 5.75
CA CYS A 204 4.47 14.15 6.43
C CYS A 204 4.00 13.59 7.77
N SER A 205 4.37 14.23 8.90
CA SER A 205 3.87 13.79 10.21
C SER A 205 2.40 14.14 10.43
N ALA A 206 1.86 15.10 9.68
CA ALA A 206 0.44 15.41 9.67
C ALA A 206 -0.34 14.28 8.98
N SER A 207 -1.19 13.57 9.72
CA SER A 207 -1.98 12.42 9.22
C SER A 207 -3.03 12.79 8.17
N ALA A 208 -3.38 14.07 8.07
CA ALA A 208 -4.29 14.58 7.02
C ALA A 208 -3.66 14.59 5.63
N VAL A 209 -2.32 14.46 5.51
CA VAL A 209 -1.61 14.37 4.23
C VAL A 209 -1.22 12.93 3.98
N ASN A 210 -1.83 12.31 2.98
CA ASN A 210 -1.46 10.96 2.55
C ASN A 210 -0.44 11.04 1.41
N LEU A 211 0.76 10.47 1.65
CA LEU A 211 1.83 10.41 0.65
C LEU A 211 1.91 9.05 -0.03
N LEU A 212 1.27 8.03 0.53
CA LEU A 212 1.51 6.65 0.17
C LEU A 212 0.28 6.01 -0.47
N THR A 213 0.47 5.38 -1.62
CA THR A 213 -0.55 4.53 -2.26
C THR A 213 0.08 3.19 -2.59
N VAL A 214 -0.59 2.09 -2.22
CA VAL A 214 -0.06 0.74 -2.43
C VAL A 214 -0.95 -0.07 -3.37
N GLY A 215 -0.31 -0.77 -4.30
CA GLY A 215 -0.95 -1.74 -5.19
C GLY A 215 -1.20 -3.09 -4.52
N VAL A 216 -1.95 -3.95 -5.20
CA VAL A 216 -2.15 -5.35 -4.81
C VAL A 216 -0.84 -6.14 -4.92
N VAL A 217 -0.75 -7.22 -4.15
CA VAL A 217 0.35 -8.19 -4.33
C VAL A 217 0.19 -8.91 -5.67
N GLN A 218 1.30 -9.01 -6.42
CA GLN A 218 1.40 -9.66 -7.71
C GLN A 218 2.50 -10.73 -7.68
N PRO A 219 2.41 -11.80 -8.50
CA PRO A 219 3.45 -12.83 -8.56
C PRO A 219 4.74 -12.31 -9.21
N GLY A 220 5.86 -12.88 -8.83
CA GLY A 220 7.19 -12.52 -9.34
C GLY A 220 7.82 -11.34 -8.62
N ASN A 221 9.07 -11.03 -8.96
CA ASN A 221 9.72 -9.78 -8.62
C ASN A 221 9.22 -8.69 -9.59
N GLY A 222 9.04 -7.49 -9.12
CA GLY A 222 8.42 -6.39 -9.89
C GLY A 222 9.38 -5.65 -10.83
N GLY A 223 10.43 -6.30 -11.33
CA GLY A 223 11.39 -5.75 -12.30
C GLY A 223 12.76 -6.30 -12.13
#